data_a8be23f53e31b93e276074e7d5df04ef
#
_entry.id   a8be23f53e31b93e276074e7d5df04ef
#
_cell.length_a   1.000
_cell.length_b   1.000
_cell.length_c   1.000
_cell.angle_alpha   90.00
_cell.angle_beta   90.00
_cell.angle_gamma   90.00
#
_symmetry.space_group_name_H-M   'P 1'
#
loop_
_entity.id
_entity.type
_entity.pdbx_description
1 polymer ?
#
loop_
_entity_poly.entity_id
_entity_poly.type
_entity_poly.pdbx_seq_one_letter_code
_entity_poly.pdbx_strand_id
1 'polypeptide(L)'
;MYLTLSRLGMVVLGSMIAVGCNTEGSSPRAPAADRPATLSNPQQVNADAKVLADFKSRIDQYMELHNRLKKDAPALKETKEPAQIKASQDGLAQKIREARADAKPGDIFTPEIRQVLKRLMYPETKGRDGAETKAAMAEEKHELKDVKLQVNAEYPDNAPLMTVPPNILAALPKLPEDLEYRFVSRHMILLDVHANLIVDYVLNAIR
;
A
#
# COMPACT_ATOMS: atom_id res chain seq x y z
N MET A 1 35.89 -22.98 36.80
CA MET A 1 36.81 -22.71 37.93
C MET A 1 36.60 -21.26 38.30
N TYR A 2 36.11 -21.09 39.58
CA TYR A 2 35.91 -19.85 40.34
C TYR A 2 34.86 -18.84 39.85
N LEU A 3 33.63 -18.76 40.41
CA LEU A 3 33.14 -18.44 41.76
C LEU A 3 33.70 -17.12 42.36
N THR A 4 32.78 -16.16 42.60
CA THR A 4 32.41 -15.57 43.91
C THR A 4 31.52 -14.38 43.66
N LEU A 5 30.30 -14.34 44.11
CA LEU A 5 29.67 -14.11 45.41
C LEU A 5 29.90 -12.71 46.01
N SER A 6 28.74 -12.04 46.27
CA SER A 6 28.32 -11.44 47.54
C SER A 6 28.57 -9.97 47.77
N ARG A 7 27.58 -9.17 48.05
CA ARG A 7 26.94 -8.78 49.35
C ARG A 7 26.00 -7.60 49.06
N LEU A 8 24.77 -7.63 49.34
CA LEU A 8 23.99 -7.45 50.57
C LEU A 8 24.44 -6.24 51.42
N GLY A 9 23.61 -5.20 51.47
CA GLY A 9 23.71 -4.04 52.33
C GLY A 9 22.34 -3.40 52.56
N MET A 10 21.71 -3.77 53.64
CA MET A 10 20.47 -3.30 54.24
C MET A 10 20.80 -2.29 55.34
N VAL A 11 20.13 -1.13 55.42
CA VAL A 11 19.93 -0.29 56.63
C VAL A 11 18.93 0.83 56.22
N VAL A 12 17.73 0.90 56.66
CA VAL A 12 17.05 1.22 57.92
C VAL A 12 16.73 2.71 58.09
N LEU A 13 15.44 2.94 58.21
CA LEU A 13 14.66 3.92 58.99
C LEU A 13 15.08 5.40 59.05
N GLY A 14 14.08 6.24 58.80
CA GLY A 14 14.02 7.60 59.24
C GLY A 14 12.68 8.24 58.97
N SER A 15 11.70 8.03 59.85
CA SER A 15 10.44 8.80 59.87
C SER A 15 10.69 10.24 60.22
N MET A 16 10.12 11.18 59.47
CA MET A 16 9.68 12.46 60.04
C MET A 16 8.46 12.99 59.29
N ILE A 17 7.43 13.17 60.08
CA ILE A 17 6.15 13.77 59.76
C ILE A 17 6.37 15.28 59.75
N ALA A 18 6.01 15.93 58.64
CA ALA A 18 5.73 17.35 58.62
C ALA A 18 4.40 17.61 57.89
N VAL A 19 3.40 17.91 58.71
CA VAL A 19 2.11 18.46 58.29
C VAL A 19 2.37 19.88 57.80
N GLY A 20 2.10 20.11 56.53
CA GLY A 20 2.07 21.44 55.93
C GLY A 20 0.87 21.51 54.99
N CYS A 21 -0.24 22.00 55.52
CA CYS A 21 -1.32 22.50 54.70
C CYS A 21 -0.81 23.61 53.82
N ASN A 22 -0.92 23.49 52.52
CA ASN A 22 -1.03 24.62 51.66
C ASN A 22 -2.03 24.39 50.56
N THR A 23 -2.97 25.25 50.57
CA THR A 23 -4.14 25.43 49.75
C THR A 23 -3.82 25.63 48.27
N GLU A 24 -4.67 25.01 47.44
CA GLU A 24 -5.24 25.53 46.19
C GLU A 24 -4.29 26.04 45.09
N GLY A 25 -4.30 25.26 44.08
CA GLY A 25 -3.86 25.60 42.74
C GLY A 25 -4.30 24.56 41.75
N SER A 26 -5.59 24.21 41.75
CA SER A 26 -6.20 23.40 40.69
C SER A 26 -6.26 24.25 39.43
N SER A 27 -5.19 24.22 38.62
CA SER A 27 -5.31 24.63 37.24
C SER A 27 -6.30 23.65 36.56
N PRO A 28 -7.36 24.15 35.95
CA PRO A 28 -8.24 23.30 35.18
C PRO A 28 -7.43 22.80 33.98
N ARG A 29 -7.16 21.48 33.98
CA ARG A 29 -6.72 20.76 32.81
C ARG A 29 -7.71 21.06 31.71
N ALA A 30 -7.31 21.83 30.70
CA ALA A 30 -8.09 22.06 29.51
C ALA A 30 -8.60 20.70 29.00
N PRO A 31 -9.88 20.55 28.70
CA PRO A 31 -10.36 19.34 28.09
C PRO A 31 -9.57 19.15 26.77
N ALA A 32 -9.06 17.95 26.58
CA ALA A 32 -8.47 17.56 25.32
C ALA A 32 -9.45 17.99 24.23
N ALA A 33 -9.02 18.94 23.40
CA ALA A 33 -9.83 19.39 22.28
C ALA A 33 -10.20 18.13 21.50
N ASP A 34 -11.47 17.79 21.52
CA ASP A 34 -12.07 16.82 20.62
C ASP A 34 -11.60 17.21 19.22
N ARG A 35 -10.72 16.42 18.65
CA ARG A 35 -10.49 16.47 17.21
C ARG A 35 -11.88 16.29 16.60
N PRO A 36 -12.35 17.26 15.80
CA PRO A 36 -13.60 17.02 15.11
C PRO A 36 -13.39 15.76 14.27
N ALA A 37 -14.06 14.67 14.67
CA ALA A 37 -14.26 13.54 13.81
C ALA A 37 -14.83 14.16 12.53
N THR A 38 -14.06 14.08 11.44
CA THR A 38 -14.54 14.47 10.12
C THR A 38 -15.79 13.66 9.91
N LEU A 39 -16.97 14.30 10.07
CA LEU A 39 -18.27 13.69 9.88
C LEU A 39 -18.33 13.29 8.40
N SER A 40 -17.93 12.07 8.11
CA SER A 40 -18.09 11.48 6.79
C SER A 40 -19.58 11.52 6.49
N ASN A 41 -19.96 12.26 5.45
CA ASN A 41 -21.35 12.32 5.03
C ASN A 41 -21.86 10.88 4.77
N PRO A 42 -22.91 10.40 5.43
CA PRO A 42 -23.39 9.02 5.25
C PRO A 42 -23.72 8.67 3.80
N GLN A 43 -24.15 9.64 3.02
CA GLN A 43 -24.40 9.46 1.58
C GLN A 43 -23.11 9.24 0.80
N GLN A 44 -22.02 9.92 1.18
CA GLN A 44 -20.71 9.74 0.56
C GLN A 44 -20.11 8.37 0.91
N VAL A 45 -20.27 7.94 2.15
CA VAL A 45 -19.82 6.61 2.60
C VAL A 45 -20.52 5.50 1.80
N ASN A 46 -21.82 5.61 1.58
CA ASN A 46 -22.58 4.65 0.77
C ASN A 46 -22.15 4.66 -0.69
N ALA A 47 -21.88 5.83 -1.26
CA ALA A 47 -21.42 5.97 -2.64
C ALA A 47 -20.02 5.35 -2.81
N ASP A 48 -19.11 5.63 -1.89
CA ASP A 48 -17.75 5.08 -1.91
C ASP A 48 -17.75 3.56 -1.73
N ALA A 49 -18.58 3.02 -0.83
CA ALA A 49 -18.73 1.58 -0.65
C ALA A 49 -19.21 0.88 -1.93
N LYS A 50 -20.15 1.49 -2.67
CA LYS A 50 -20.61 0.96 -3.95
C LYS A 50 -19.50 0.95 -5.00
N VAL A 51 -18.71 2.04 -5.08
CA VAL A 51 -17.58 2.14 -6.00
C VAL A 51 -16.49 1.12 -5.65
N LEU A 52 -16.21 0.91 -4.37
CA LEU A 52 -15.25 -0.10 -3.94
C LEU A 52 -15.75 -1.54 -4.20
N ALA A 53 -17.05 -1.79 -4.11
CA ALA A 53 -17.63 -3.06 -4.51
C ALA A 53 -17.50 -3.30 -6.02
N ASP A 54 -17.71 -2.28 -6.87
CA ASP A 54 -17.43 -2.36 -8.31
C ASP A 54 -15.96 -2.63 -8.59
N PHE A 55 -15.06 -1.93 -7.90
CA PHE A 55 -13.63 -2.19 -8.00
C PHE A 55 -13.30 -3.66 -7.68
N LYS A 56 -13.81 -4.16 -6.55
CA LYS A 56 -13.62 -5.56 -6.17
C LYS A 56 -14.13 -6.51 -7.25
N SER A 57 -15.32 -6.27 -7.79
CA SER A 57 -15.90 -7.10 -8.86
C SER A 57 -15.00 -7.14 -10.11
N ARG A 58 -14.40 -6.01 -10.50
CA ARG A 58 -13.46 -5.95 -11.64
C ARG A 58 -12.16 -6.69 -11.37
N ILE A 59 -11.65 -6.60 -10.16
CA ILE A 59 -10.49 -7.39 -9.70
C ILE A 59 -10.81 -8.88 -9.75
N ASP A 60 -11.97 -9.30 -9.21
CA ASP A 60 -12.40 -10.69 -9.21
C ASP A 60 -12.52 -11.23 -10.66
N GLN A 61 -13.12 -10.47 -11.58
CA GLN A 61 -13.21 -10.84 -13.01
C GLN A 61 -11.83 -11.00 -13.66
N TYR A 62 -10.90 -10.08 -13.35
CA TYR A 62 -9.54 -10.21 -13.82
C TYR A 62 -8.88 -11.49 -13.28
N MET A 63 -9.04 -11.77 -11.99
CA MET A 63 -8.45 -12.95 -11.35
C MET A 63 -9.07 -14.27 -11.87
N GLU A 64 -10.35 -14.27 -12.21
CA GLU A 64 -10.97 -15.43 -12.90
C GLU A 64 -10.30 -15.70 -14.26
N LEU A 65 -10.08 -14.63 -15.04
CA LEU A 65 -9.34 -14.74 -16.31
C LEU A 65 -7.91 -15.22 -16.07
N HIS A 66 -7.16 -14.58 -15.18
CA HIS A 66 -5.79 -14.92 -14.82
C HIS A 66 -5.69 -16.40 -14.42
N ASN A 67 -6.51 -16.84 -13.48
CA ASN A 67 -6.47 -18.22 -12.96
C ASN A 67 -6.84 -19.26 -14.03
N ARG A 68 -7.74 -18.93 -14.94
CA ARG A 68 -8.07 -19.80 -16.08
C ARG A 68 -6.86 -19.93 -17.02
N LEU A 69 -6.24 -18.83 -17.41
CA LEU A 69 -5.11 -18.82 -18.33
C LEU A 69 -3.84 -19.42 -17.71
N LYS A 70 -3.66 -19.26 -16.39
CA LYS A 70 -2.54 -19.84 -15.63
C LYS A 70 -2.54 -21.37 -15.67
N LYS A 71 -3.71 -22.00 -15.71
CA LYS A 71 -3.82 -23.47 -15.83
C LYS A 71 -3.29 -23.99 -17.17
N ASP A 72 -3.39 -23.18 -18.22
CA ASP A 72 -2.99 -23.51 -19.58
C ASP A 72 -1.59 -22.96 -19.92
N ALA A 73 -0.97 -22.20 -19.02
CA ALA A 73 0.39 -21.69 -19.17
C ALA A 73 1.41 -22.72 -18.67
N PRO A 74 2.69 -22.61 -19.10
CA PRO A 74 3.75 -23.44 -18.55
C PRO A 74 3.76 -23.30 -17.02
N ALA A 75 3.59 -24.43 -16.31
CA ALA A 75 3.53 -24.43 -14.86
C ALA A 75 4.84 -23.91 -14.26
N LEU A 76 4.75 -22.93 -13.38
CA LEU A 76 5.86 -22.54 -12.53
C LEU A 76 6.07 -23.68 -11.51
N LYS A 77 6.99 -24.62 -11.82
CA LYS A 77 7.49 -25.57 -10.83
C LYS A 77 8.43 -24.85 -9.88
N GLU A 78 8.51 -25.30 -8.63
CA GLU A 78 9.56 -24.83 -7.73
C GLU A 78 10.93 -25.06 -8.40
N THR A 79 11.52 -23.99 -8.87
CA THR A 79 12.80 -23.99 -9.57
C THR A 79 13.62 -22.80 -9.15
N LYS A 80 14.92 -22.99 -9.10
CA LYS A 80 15.89 -21.90 -8.91
C LYS A 80 16.45 -21.39 -10.25
N GLU A 81 15.95 -21.93 -11.36
CA GLU A 81 16.40 -21.58 -12.71
C GLU A 81 15.65 -20.34 -13.21
N PRO A 82 16.31 -19.16 -13.29
CA PRO A 82 15.66 -17.91 -13.71
C PRO A 82 14.99 -18.00 -15.09
N ALA A 83 15.58 -18.77 -16.00
CA ALA A 83 15.03 -18.96 -17.34
C ALA A 83 13.67 -19.67 -17.34
N GLN A 84 13.45 -20.63 -16.43
CA GLN A 84 12.16 -21.31 -16.30
C GLN A 84 11.11 -20.40 -15.69
N ILE A 85 11.49 -19.58 -14.71
CA ILE A 85 10.61 -18.57 -14.11
C ILE A 85 10.15 -17.60 -15.19
N LYS A 86 11.09 -17.05 -15.97
CA LYS A 86 10.77 -16.12 -17.06
C LYS A 86 9.91 -16.76 -18.14
N ALA A 87 10.19 -17.99 -18.54
CA ALA A 87 9.37 -18.70 -19.54
C ALA A 87 7.91 -18.89 -19.08
N SER A 88 7.69 -19.17 -17.79
CA SER A 88 6.35 -19.26 -17.21
C SER A 88 5.64 -17.89 -17.19
N GLN A 89 6.35 -16.84 -16.80
CA GLN A 89 5.83 -15.46 -16.83
C GLN A 89 5.44 -15.05 -18.26
N ASP A 90 6.36 -15.21 -19.21
CA ASP A 90 6.15 -14.82 -20.61
C ASP A 90 4.98 -15.58 -21.24
N GLY A 91 4.86 -16.88 -20.94
CA GLY A 91 3.76 -17.71 -21.43
C GLY A 91 2.40 -17.26 -20.88
N LEU A 92 2.31 -16.93 -19.59
CA LEU A 92 1.09 -16.37 -19.00
C LEU A 92 0.81 -14.96 -19.53
N ALA A 93 1.83 -14.13 -19.59
CA ALA A 93 1.73 -12.77 -20.12
C ALA A 93 1.19 -12.73 -21.56
N GLN A 94 1.67 -13.62 -22.42
CA GLN A 94 1.18 -13.72 -23.79
C GLN A 94 -0.31 -14.07 -23.82
N LYS A 95 -0.75 -15.08 -23.07
CA LYS A 95 -2.16 -15.49 -23.00
C LYS A 95 -3.05 -14.37 -22.47
N ILE A 96 -2.60 -13.63 -21.46
CA ILE A 96 -3.34 -12.47 -20.93
C ILE A 96 -3.44 -11.36 -21.98
N ARG A 97 -2.36 -11.05 -22.70
CA ARG A 97 -2.38 -10.05 -23.79
C ARG A 97 -3.37 -10.43 -24.89
N GLU A 98 -3.39 -11.68 -25.28
CA GLU A 98 -4.32 -12.20 -26.30
C GLU A 98 -5.78 -12.08 -25.83
N ALA A 99 -6.05 -12.54 -24.59
CA ALA A 99 -7.41 -12.51 -24.01
C ALA A 99 -7.90 -11.08 -23.70
N ARG A 100 -6.98 -10.12 -23.55
CA ARG A 100 -7.25 -8.72 -23.24
C ARG A 100 -6.74 -7.77 -24.33
N ALA A 101 -6.79 -8.19 -25.58
CA ALA A 101 -6.32 -7.39 -26.71
C ALA A 101 -7.01 -6.01 -26.80
N ASP A 102 -8.29 -5.94 -26.43
CA ASP A 102 -9.10 -4.72 -26.44
C ASP A 102 -9.08 -3.93 -25.12
N ALA A 103 -8.27 -4.36 -24.13
CA ALA A 103 -8.21 -3.72 -22.82
C ALA A 103 -7.67 -2.28 -22.91
N LYS A 104 -8.32 -1.39 -22.18
CA LYS A 104 -8.04 0.05 -22.19
C LYS A 104 -7.72 0.57 -20.78
N PRO A 105 -6.95 1.67 -20.68
CA PRO A 105 -6.75 2.36 -19.42
C PRO A 105 -8.08 2.77 -18.78
N GLY A 106 -8.33 2.34 -17.55
CA GLY A 106 -9.56 2.62 -16.81
C GLY A 106 -10.59 1.49 -16.86
N ASP A 107 -10.31 0.36 -17.47
CA ASP A 107 -11.17 -0.82 -17.42
C ASP A 107 -11.33 -1.36 -15.99
N ILE A 108 -10.29 -1.26 -15.18
CA ILE A 108 -10.35 -1.60 -13.75
C ILE A 108 -10.42 -0.33 -12.92
N PHE A 109 -9.53 0.62 -13.14
CA PHE A 109 -9.54 1.90 -12.47
C PHE A 109 -10.46 2.90 -13.19
N THR A 110 -11.78 2.71 -13.11
CA THR A 110 -12.74 3.67 -13.69
C THR A 110 -12.54 5.08 -13.11
N PRO A 111 -13.09 6.13 -13.73
CA PRO A 111 -13.00 7.49 -13.19
C PRO A 111 -13.44 7.60 -11.73
N GLU A 112 -14.53 6.90 -11.37
CA GLU A 112 -15.11 6.89 -10.03
C GLU A 112 -14.16 6.18 -9.04
N ILE A 113 -13.65 4.99 -9.41
CA ILE A 113 -12.67 4.25 -8.63
C ILE A 113 -11.42 5.09 -8.38
N ARG A 114 -10.87 5.73 -9.43
CA ARG A 114 -9.72 6.63 -9.31
C ARG A 114 -9.95 7.75 -8.30
N GLN A 115 -11.14 8.33 -8.30
CA GLN A 115 -11.49 9.40 -7.35
C GLN A 115 -11.55 8.88 -5.91
N VAL A 116 -12.13 7.70 -5.68
CA VAL A 116 -12.18 7.07 -4.36
C VAL A 116 -10.77 6.74 -3.87
N LEU A 117 -9.96 6.07 -4.68
CA LEU A 117 -8.59 5.72 -4.31
C LEU A 117 -7.74 6.95 -3.97
N LYS A 118 -7.85 8.03 -4.76
CA LYS A 118 -7.17 9.30 -4.46
C LYS A 118 -7.63 9.91 -3.14
N ARG A 119 -8.93 9.80 -2.79
CA ARG A 119 -9.43 10.27 -1.49
C ARG A 119 -8.90 9.45 -0.33
N LEU A 120 -8.81 8.12 -0.49
CA LEU A 120 -8.27 7.23 0.52
C LEU A 120 -6.79 7.52 0.80
N MET A 121 -6.00 7.76 -0.23
CA MET A 121 -4.57 8.08 -0.09
C MET A 121 -4.30 9.52 0.37
N TYR A 122 -5.25 10.42 0.22
CA TYR A 122 -5.03 11.85 0.45
C TYR A 122 -4.60 12.21 1.88
N PRO A 123 -5.20 11.64 2.95
CA PRO A 123 -4.74 11.90 4.31
C PRO A 123 -3.26 11.53 4.50
N GLU A 124 -2.83 10.44 3.89
CA GLU A 124 -1.48 9.88 4.01
C GLU A 124 -0.42 10.70 3.25
N THR A 125 -0.87 11.56 2.35
CA THR A 125 0.00 12.44 1.56
C THR A 125 -0.03 13.89 2.01
N LYS A 126 -0.72 14.20 3.13
CA LYS A 126 -0.82 15.53 3.72
C LYS A 126 0.02 15.69 4.98
N GLY A 127 0.26 16.96 5.31
CA GLY A 127 1.00 17.33 6.51
C GLY A 127 2.50 17.04 6.38
N ARG A 128 3.18 17.04 7.52
CA ARG A 128 4.63 16.82 7.59
C ARG A 128 5.02 15.40 7.14
N ASP A 129 4.33 14.38 7.65
CA ASP A 129 4.58 12.98 7.32
C ASP A 129 4.27 12.69 5.84
N GLY A 130 3.24 13.34 5.29
CA GLY A 130 2.92 13.28 3.87
C GLY A 130 3.96 13.95 2.97
N ALA A 131 4.65 14.97 3.47
CA ALA A 131 5.77 15.58 2.75
C ALA A 131 6.98 14.63 2.68
N GLU A 132 7.29 13.93 3.77
CA GLU A 132 8.32 12.89 3.80
C GLU A 132 7.98 11.72 2.88
N THR A 133 6.74 11.26 2.90
CA THR A 133 6.22 10.24 1.98
C THR A 133 6.42 10.63 0.51
N LYS A 134 6.07 11.88 0.16
CA LYS A 134 6.26 12.40 -1.20
C LYS A 134 7.73 12.58 -1.57
N ALA A 135 8.57 12.99 -0.63
CA ALA A 135 10.01 13.15 -0.84
C ALA A 135 10.65 11.78 -1.14
N ALA A 136 10.37 10.76 -0.32
CA ALA A 136 10.85 9.41 -0.54
C ALA A 136 10.45 8.88 -1.93
N MET A 137 9.20 9.08 -2.34
CA MET A 137 8.73 8.70 -3.67
C MET A 137 9.31 9.55 -4.80
N ALA A 138 9.80 10.77 -4.50
CA ALA A 138 10.38 11.67 -5.50
C ALA A 138 11.88 11.41 -5.73
N GLU A 139 12.60 10.94 -4.73
CA GLU A 139 14.02 10.61 -4.83
C GLU A 139 14.26 9.47 -5.83
N GLU A 140 13.34 8.52 -5.91
CA GLU A 140 13.40 7.40 -6.85
C GLU A 140 13.05 7.76 -8.31
N LYS A 141 12.70 9.05 -8.57
CA LYS A 141 12.28 9.52 -9.91
C LYS A 141 13.32 9.36 -11.01
N HIS A 142 14.59 9.36 -10.67
CA HIS A 142 15.67 9.42 -11.67
C HIS A 142 15.81 8.14 -12.49
N GLU A 143 15.32 7.00 -11.98
CA GLU A 143 15.54 5.69 -12.60
C GLU A 143 14.31 5.14 -13.36
N LEU A 144 13.16 5.84 -13.27
CA LEU A 144 11.88 5.36 -13.83
C LEU A 144 11.53 5.94 -15.21
N LYS A 145 12.48 6.56 -15.90
CA LYS A 145 12.22 7.22 -17.20
C LYS A 145 11.78 6.24 -18.29
N ASP A 146 12.09 4.97 -18.14
CA ASP A 146 11.89 3.95 -19.16
C ASP A 146 10.64 3.09 -18.97
N VAL A 147 9.86 3.31 -17.89
CA VAL A 147 8.62 2.57 -17.68
C VAL A 147 7.52 3.13 -18.57
N LYS A 148 7.15 2.38 -19.60
CA LYS A 148 6.04 2.73 -20.46
C LYS A 148 4.71 2.35 -19.80
N LEU A 149 3.96 3.35 -19.33
CA LEU A 149 2.61 3.15 -18.78
C LEU A 149 1.62 2.82 -19.90
N GLN A 150 1.41 1.55 -20.11
CA GLN A 150 0.46 1.01 -21.08
C GLN A 150 -0.15 -0.27 -20.52
N VAL A 151 -1.47 -0.45 -20.71
CA VAL A 151 -2.15 -1.71 -20.36
C VAL A 151 -1.55 -2.86 -21.15
N ASN A 152 -1.38 -4.00 -20.49
CA ASN A 152 -0.75 -5.20 -21.02
C ASN A 152 0.75 -5.04 -21.37
N ALA A 153 1.39 -3.89 -21.03
CA ALA A 153 2.83 -3.77 -21.13
C ALA A 153 3.53 -4.57 -20.02
N GLU A 154 4.68 -5.12 -20.33
CA GLU A 154 5.57 -5.72 -19.34
C GLU A 154 6.16 -4.65 -18.43
N TYR A 155 6.23 -4.94 -17.13
CA TYR A 155 6.97 -4.11 -16.21
C TYR A 155 8.46 -4.46 -16.35
N PRO A 156 9.34 -3.47 -16.61
CA PRO A 156 10.75 -3.77 -16.87
C PRO A 156 11.44 -4.43 -15.68
N ASP A 157 12.16 -5.52 -15.89
CA ASP A 157 12.88 -6.25 -14.84
C ASP A 157 13.96 -5.42 -14.14
N ASN A 158 14.51 -4.43 -14.86
CA ASN A 158 15.51 -3.49 -14.36
C ASN A 158 14.89 -2.21 -13.78
N ALA A 159 13.57 -2.07 -13.79
CA ALA A 159 12.94 -0.92 -13.17
C ALA A 159 13.07 -1.05 -11.64
N PRO A 160 13.49 0.02 -10.96
CA PRO A 160 13.59 -0.01 -9.51
C PRO A 160 12.22 -0.25 -8.90
N LEU A 161 12.19 -1.14 -7.90
CA LEU A 161 11.02 -1.39 -7.10
C LEU A 161 10.83 -0.21 -6.14
N MET A 162 9.99 0.74 -6.54
CA MET A 162 9.65 1.81 -5.61
C MET A 162 8.99 1.24 -4.37
N THR A 163 9.54 1.58 -3.23
CA THR A 163 8.95 1.25 -1.94
C THR A 163 7.67 2.04 -1.77
N VAL A 164 6.53 1.36 -1.80
CA VAL A 164 5.25 2.02 -1.45
C VAL A 164 5.21 2.20 0.05
N PRO A 165 5.04 3.42 0.56
CA PRO A 165 4.93 3.65 1.98
C PRO A 165 3.79 2.81 2.59
N PRO A 166 4.04 2.13 3.75
CA PRO A 166 3.06 1.21 4.34
C PRO A 166 1.70 1.84 4.65
N ASN A 167 1.69 3.12 5.03
CA ASN A 167 0.46 3.87 5.28
C ASN A 167 -0.39 4.05 4.01
N ILE A 168 0.25 4.28 2.85
CA ILE A 168 -0.46 4.34 1.55
C ILE A 168 -1.07 2.97 1.23
N LEU A 169 -0.31 1.88 1.38
CA LEU A 169 -0.85 0.53 1.14
C LEU A 169 -1.99 0.18 2.09
N ALA A 170 -1.89 0.58 3.37
CA ALA A 170 -2.93 0.34 4.36
C ALA A 170 -4.23 1.11 4.07
N ALA A 171 -4.14 2.25 3.38
CA ALA A 171 -5.30 3.05 2.98
C ALA A 171 -6.01 2.49 1.74
N LEU A 172 -5.36 1.66 0.94
CA LEU A 172 -5.91 1.09 -0.28
C LEU A 172 -6.67 -0.21 -0.04
N PRO A 173 -7.66 -0.55 -0.89
CA PRO A 173 -8.32 -1.86 -0.84
C PRO A 173 -7.31 -3.00 -0.97
N LYS A 174 -7.51 -4.07 -0.21
CA LYS A 174 -6.66 -5.26 -0.31
C LYS A 174 -6.84 -5.93 -1.68
N LEU A 175 -5.72 -6.34 -2.26
CA LEU A 175 -5.66 -7.10 -3.49
C LEU A 175 -5.42 -8.59 -3.22
N PRO A 176 -5.78 -9.49 -4.17
CA PRO A 176 -5.30 -10.87 -4.22
C PRO A 176 -3.77 -10.94 -4.32
N GLU A 177 -3.17 -12.07 -3.93
CA GLU A 177 -1.71 -12.26 -3.87
C GLU A 177 -0.98 -12.08 -5.20
N ASP A 178 -1.65 -12.40 -6.32
CA ASP A 178 -1.07 -12.24 -7.66
C ASP A 178 -1.11 -10.79 -8.17
N LEU A 179 -1.69 -9.85 -7.43
CA LEU A 179 -1.80 -8.44 -7.81
C LEU A 179 -1.16 -7.51 -6.79
N GLU A 180 -0.46 -6.49 -7.27
CA GLU A 180 0.15 -5.46 -6.42
C GLU A 180 -0.14 -4.05 -6.93
N TYR A 181 -0.28 -3.12 -5.98
CA TYR A 181 -0.12 -1.71 -6.29
C TYR A 181 1.36 -1.36 -6.35
N ARG A 182 1.76 -0.70 -7.43
CA ARG A 182 3.09 -0.11 -7.54
C ARG A 182 3.00 1.34 -7.94
N PHE A 183 4.00 2.11 -7.59
CA PHE A 183 4.09 3.50 -8.01
C PHE A 183 5.26 3.70 -8.96
N VAL A 184 5.01 4.45 -10.02
CA VAL A 184 5.99 4.90 -10.99
C VAL A 184 5.95 6.42 -10.94
N SER A 185 6.88 7.04 -10.23
CA SER A 185 6.80 8.44 -9.86
C SER A 185 5.49 8.74 -9.08
N ARG A 186 4.62 9.58 -9.61
CA ARG A 186 3.30 9.90 -9.03
C ARG A 186 2.15 9.05 -9.58
N HIS A 187 2.44 8.13 -10.48
CA HIS A 187 1.45 7.27 -11.11
C HIS A 187 1.35 5.95 -10.35
N MET A 188 0.14 5.45 -10.17
CA MET A 188 -0.10 4.15 -9.57
C MET A 188 -0.45 3.15 -10.66
N ILE A 189 0.15 1.99 -10.61
CA ILE A 189 -0.14 0.86 -11.49
C ILE A 189 -0.73 -0.29 -10.69
N LEU A 190 -1.55 -1.09 -11.35
CA LEU A 190 -1.94 -2.42 -10.91
C LEU A 190 -1.07 -3.40 -11.67
N LEU A 191 -0.20 -4.09 -10.97
CA LEU A 191 0.72 -5.07 -11.53
C LEU A 191 0.24 -6.48 -11.24
N ASP A 192 0.16 -7.31 -12.27
CA ASP A 192 0.12 -8.76 -12.14
C ASP A 192 1.56 -9.25 -11.95
N VAL A 193 1.89 -9.70 -10.74
CA VAL A 193 3.26 -10.08 -10.40
C VAL A 193 3.66 -11.42 -11.02
N HIS A 194 2.69 -12.28 -11.31
CA HIS A 194 2.93 -13.59 -11.89
C HIS A 194 3.21 -13.52 -13.40
N ALA A 195 2.47 -12.64 -14.09
CA ALA A 195 2.65 -12.37 -15.51
C ALA A 195 3.61 -11.22 -15.79
N ASN A 196 4.04 -10.48 -14.77
CA ASN A 196 4.83 -9.25 -14.88
C ASN A 196 4.20 -8.22 -15.84
N LEU A 197 2.86 -8.06 -15.76
CA LEU A 197 2.10 -7.17 -16.64
C LEU A 197 1.43 -6.03 -15.90
N ILE A 198 1.45 -4.84 -16.51
CA ILE A 198 0.63 -3.70 -16.09
C ILE A 198 -0.82 -3.99 -16.51
N VAL A 199 -1.67 -4.27 -15.54
CA VAL A 199 -3.08 -4.60 -15.75
C VAL A 199 -3.91 -3.35 -16.04
N ASP A 200 -3.66 -2.29 -15.27
CA ASP A 200 -4.24 -0.95 -15.43
C ASP A 200 -3.40 0.08 -14.65
N TYR A 201 -3.68 1.37 -14.83
CA TYR A 201 -2.93 2.43 -14.14
C TYR A 201 -3.74 3.71 -13.89
N VAL A 202 -3.31 4.49 -12.91
CA VAL A 202 -3.87 5.80 -12.54
C VAL A 202 -2.82 6.87 -12.69
N LEU A 203 -3.00 7.78 -13.62
CA LEU A 203 -2.11 8.93 -13.77
C LEU A 203 -2.32 9.92 -12.61
N ASN A 204 -1.20 10.48 -12.11
CA ASN A 204 -1.20 11.45 -11.02
C ASN A 204 -2.05 10.99 -9.82
N ALA A 205 -1.83 9.76 -9.38
CA ALA A 205 -2.49 9.18 -8.22
C ALA A 205 -2.15 9.95 -6.93
N ILE A 206 -0.91 10.41 -6.83
CA ILE A 206 -0.41 11.25 -5.74
C ILE A 206 -0.13 12.66 -6.28
N ARG A 207 -0.59 13.68 -5.54
CA ARG A 207 -0.43 15.12 -5.86
C ARG A 207 0.60 15.77 -4.97
#